data_df571d3691223868337ecaf6f11aa9c6
#
_entry.id   df571d3691223868337ecaf6f11aa9c6
#
_cell.length_a   1.000
_cell.length_b   1.000
_cell.length_c   1.000
_cell.angle_alpha   90.00
_cell.angle_beta   90.00
_cell.angle_gamma   90.00
#
_symmetry.space_group_name_H-M   'P 1'
#
loop_
_entity.id
_entity.type
_entity.pdbx_description
1 polymer ?
#
loop_
_entity_poly.entity_id
_entity_poly.type
_entity_poly.pdbx_seq_one_letter_code
_entity_poly.pdbx_strand_id
1 'polypeptide(L)'
;NTAVYLATLGKKVLLVDLDLQFGDADMALDLNPTETIVDLARDTNGISIDNLSSCCCTHASGLSVLASPSSPELAEYIQSNHTKAIIDVARNYYEYIILDCGCALTDPVITALESSDDIFMVNDVNILSLKRAKLCQNVLSQINQQDKVKLIINKNVKKNNVKISDYENLLGIDAYAVISSDLKTVNSSLNSGQPLITYKPRAVIAKDISSFANKLIMEREGTLTAGTKKKKAFGKKK
;
A
#
# COMPACT_ATOMS: atom_id res chain seq x y z
N ASN A 1 6.02 4.94 4.07
CA ASN A 1 6.10 5.02 5.54
C ASN A 1 5.54 3.77 6.22
N THR A 2 4.34 3.30 5.86
CA THR A 2 3.75 2.07 6.43
C THR A 2 4.62 0.85 6.17
N ALA A 3 5.09 0.67 4.91
CA ALA A 3 5.99 -0.40 4.52
C ALA A 3 7.30 -0.38 5.34
N VAL A 4 7.90 0.81 5.48
CA VAL A 4 9.11 0.99 6.29
C VAL A 4 8.87 0.62 7.75
N TYR A 5 7.74 1.07 8.33
CA TYR A 5 7.41 0.73 9.72
C TYR A 5 7.29 -0.79 9.91
N LEU A 6 6.56 -1.48 9.05
CA LEU A 6 6.43 -2.94 9.11
C LEU A 6 7.80 -3.64 9.00
N ALA A 7 8.66 -3.18 8.09
CA ALA A 7 10.00 -3.71 7.92
C ALA A 7 10.88 -3.48 9.17
N THR A 8 10.78 -2.30 9.83
CA THR A 8 11.53 -2.04 11.10
C THR A 8 11.10 -2.96 12.25
N LEU A 9 9.92 -3.56 12.18
CA LEU A 9 9.44 -4.59 13.11
C LEU A 9 9.90 -6.01 12.73
N GLY A 10 10.79 -6.14 11.75
CA GLY A 10 11.33 -7.44 11.29
C GLY A 10 10.39 -8.22 10.39
N LYS A 11 9.32 -7.59 9.87
CA LYS A 11 8.41 -8.22 8.91
C LYS A 11 9.06 -8.27 7.52
N LYS A 12 8.82 -9.34 6.78
CA LYS A 12 9.23 -9.44 5.36
C LYS A 12 8.22 -8.66 4.52
N VAL A 13 8.64 -7.50 4.02
CA VAL A 13 7.77 -6.55 3.30
C VAL A 13 8.30 -6.29 1.90
N LEU A 14 7.43 -6.38 0.91
CA LEU A 14 7.66 -5.90 -0.45
C LEU A 14 6.77 -4.68 -0.70
N LEU A 15 7.36 -3.59 -1.18
CA LEU A 15 6.67 -2.46 -1.77
C LEU A 15 6.82 -2.54 -3.29
N VAL A 16 5.70 -2.55 -4.00
CA VAL A 16 5.67 -2.46 -5.47
C VAL A 16 5.08 -1.12 -5.85
N ASP A 17 5.83 -0.30 -6.56
CA ASP A 17 5.37 0.98 -7.09
C ASP A 17 4.64 0.75 -8.40
N LEU A 18 3.30 0.81 -8.35
CA LEU A 18 2.39 0.68 -9.49
C LEU A 18 1.86 2.03 -10.00
N ASP A 19 2.38 3.17 -9.51
CA ASP A 19 2.26 4.43 -10.23
C ASP A 19 3.25 4.44 -11.38
N LEU A 20 2.90 3.69 -12.43
CA LEU A 20 3.81 3.33 -13.52
C LEU A 20 4.31 4.53 -14.35
N GLN A 21 3.66 5.68 -14.27
CA GLN A 21 4.04 6.87 -15.01
C GLN A 21 4.81 7.89 -14.17
N PHE A 22 4.46 8.02 -12.89
CA PHE A 22 4.98 9.08 -12.02
C PHE A 22 5.27 8.56 -10.60
N GLY A 23 5.65 7.27 -10.48
CA GLY A 23 6.06 6.68 -9.22
C GLY A 23 7.33 7.36 -8.67
N ASP A 24 7.36 7.51 -7.37
CA ASP A 24 8.41 8.22 -6.63
C ASP A 24 8.80 7.51 -5.33
N ALA A 25 8.42 6.25 -5.17
CA ALA A 25 8.69 5.48 -3.97
C ALA A 25 10.21 5.32 -3.72
N ASP A 26 10.99 5.14 -4.76
CA ASP A 26 12.44 5.06 -4.70
C ASP A 26 13.07 6.38 -4.22
N MET A 27 12.66 7.51 -4.79
CA MET A 27 13.13 8.84 -4.37
C MET A 27 12.73 9.18 -2.93
N ALA A 28 11.49 8.84 -2.54
CA ALA A 28 11.01 9.07 -1.18
C ALA A 28 11.75 8.23 -0.13
N LEU A 29 12.49 7.20 -0.55
CA LEU A 29 13.27 6.28 0.27
C LEU A 29 14.78 6.42 0.07
N ASP A 30 15.24 7.41 -0.71
CA ASP A 30 16.66 7.63 -1.09
C ASP A 30 17.30 6.36 -1.68
N LEU A 31 16.59 5.69 -2.59
CA LEU A 31 17.05 4.52 -3.31
C LEU A 31 17.43 4.87 -4.75
N ASN A 32 18.41 4.14 -5.27
CA ASN A 32 18.85 4.27 -6.66
C ASN A 32 18.71 2.90 -7.35
N PRO A 33 17.51 2.57 -7.86
CA PRO A 33 17.28 1.29 -8.52
C PRO A 33 18.11 1.18 -9.80
N THR A 34 18.80 0.06 -9.95
CA THR A 34 19.51 -0.31 -11.20
C THR A 34 18.58 -1.03 -12.17
N GLU A 35 17.58 -1.71 -11.63
CA GLU A 35 16.52 -2.41 -12.36
C GLU A 35 15.15 -1.99 -11.81
N THR A 36 14.12 -2.13 -12.63
CA THR A 36 12.76 -1.68 -12.36
C THR A 36 11.76 -2.80 -12.65
N ILE A 37 10.49 -2.54 -12.41
CA ILE A 37 9.40 -3.45 -12.79
C ILE A 37 9.41 -3.79 -14.30
N VAL A 38 9.94 -2.89 -15.15
CA VAL A 38 10.05 -3.11 -16.60
C VAL A 38 11.09 -4.18 -16.92
N ASP A 39 12.23 -4.14 -16.25
CA ASP A 39 13.30 -5.13 -16.45
C ASP A 39 12.82 -6.52 -16.05
N LEU A 40 12.10 -6.59 -14.93
CA LEU A 40 11.45 -7.81 -14.48
C LEU A 40 10.39 -8.32 -15.48
N ALA A 41 9.58 -7.44 -16.05
CA ALA A 41 8.55 -7.81 -17.02
C ALA A 41 9.11 -8.25 -18.38
N ARG A 42 10.32 -7.81 -18.72
CA ARG A 42 11.04 -8.19 -19.94
C ARG A 42 11.82 -9.50 -19.83
N ASP A 43 11.94 -10.06 -18.64
CA ASP A 43 12.66 -11.32 -18.47
C ASP A 43 11.91 -12.47 -19.18
N THR A 44 12.57 -13.04 -20.19
CA THR A 44 12.02 -14.12 -21.01
C THR A 44 11.83 -15.44 -20.26
N ASN A 45 12.47 -15.59 -19.09
CA ASN A 45 12.32 -16.76 -18.22
C ASN A 45 11.07 -16.68 -17.34
N GLY A 46 10.32 -15.59 -17.45
CA GLY A 46 9.14 -15.31 -16.59
C GLY A 46 9.50 -14.81 -15.21
N ILE A 47 8.49 -14.50 -14.41
CA ILE A 47 8.66 -13.93 -13.07
C ILE A 47 8.84 -15.05 -12.05
N SER A 48 10.00 -15.07 -11.40
CA SER A 48 10.39 -15.96 -10.31
C SER A 48 10.82 -15.14 -9.10
N ILE A 49 11.02 -15.80 -7.95
CA ILE A 49 11.53 -15.08 -6.77
C ILE A 49 12.94 -14.55 -6.97
N ASP A 50 13.77 -15.28 -7.70
CA ASP A 50 15.18 -14.92 -7.91
C ASP A 50 15.27 -13.63 -8.74
N ASN A 51 14.56 -13.53 -9.88
CA ASN A 51 14.58 -12.33 -10.70
C ASN A 51 13.77 -11.18 -10.06
N LEU A 52 12.66 -11.45 -9.35
CA LEU A 52 11.98 -10.45 -8.56
C LEU A 52 12.91 -9.84 -7.50
N SER A 53 13.64 -10.67 -6.78
CA SER A 53 14.58 -10.20 -5.75
C SER A 53 15.75 -9.40 -6.35
N SER A 54 16.22 -9.78 -7.53
CA SER A 54 17.30 -9.08 -8.26
C SER A 54 16.87 -7.68 -8.71
N CYS A 55 15.61 -7.52 -9.14
CA CYS A 55 15.06 -6.23 -9.55
C CYS A 55 14.64 -5.33 -8.37
N CYS A 56 14.65 -5.84 -7.13
CA CYS A 56 14.31 -5.06 -5.95
C CYS A 56 15.52 -4.35 -5.36
N CYS A 57 15.35 -3.08 -4.97
CA CYS A 57 16.25 -2.40 -4.06
C CYS A 57 15.91 -2.73 -2.62
N THR A 58 16.92 -2.80 -1.73
CA THR A 58 16.71 -2.99 -0.30
C THR A 58 16.97 -1.68 0.45
N HIS A 59 15.94 -1.14 1.10
CA HIS A 59 16.06 0.00 1.99
C HIS A 59 16.72 -0.40 3.32
N ALA A 60 17.35 0.54 4.03
CA ALA A 60 18.04 0.33 5.31
C ALA A 60 17.17 -0.31 6.42
N SER A 61 15.83 -0.23 6.31
CA SER A 61 14.88 -0.91 7.20
C SER A 61 14.72 -2.41 6.94
N GLY A 62 15.29 -2.93 5.86
CA GLY A 62 15.03 -4.30 5.37
C GLY A 62 13.82 -4.41 4.43
N LEU A 63 13.20 -3.27 4.05
CA LEU A 63 12.13 -3.22 3.07
C LEU A 63 12.67 -3.51 1.66
N SER A 64 12.06 -4.48 0.95
CA SER A 64 12.30 -4.68 -0.49
C SER A 64 11.39 -3.75 -1.29
N VAL A 65 11.94 -3.06 -2.29
CA VAL A 65 11.20 -2.11 -3.14
C VAL A 65 11.41 -2.46 -4.60
N LEU A 66 10.34 -2.77 -5.29
CA LEU A 66 10.29 -2.88 -6.74
C LEU A 66 9.85 -1.53 -7.31
N ALA A 67 10.78 -0.81 -7.92
CA ALA A 67 10.55 0.54 -8.42
C ALA A 67 9.68 0.56 -9.68
N SER A 68 8.93 1.65 -9.85
CA SER A 68 8.20 1.99 -11.09
C SER A 68 9.16 2.16 -12.28
N PRO A 69 8.65 2.21 -13.52
CA PRO A 69 9.48 2.45 -14.69
C PRO A 69 10.29 3.74 -14.58
N SER A 70 11.49 3.75 -15.15
CA SER A 70 12.38 4.93 -15.16
C SER A 70 11.88 6.09 -16.04
N SER A 71 10.89 5.86 -16.89
CA SER A 71 10.22 6.89 -17.67
C SER A 71 8.77 6.51 -17.98
N PRO A 72 7.87 7.51 -18.13
CA PRO A 72 6.42 7.28 -18.33
C PRO A 72 6.10 6.44 -19.58
N GLU A 73 6.89 6.53 -20.64
CA GLU A 73 6.68 5.78 -21.88
C GLU A 73 6.83 4.27 -21.68
N LEU A 74 7.60 3.86 -20.67
CA LEU A 74 7.82 2.46 -20.34
C LEU A 74 6.65 1.84 -19.58
N ALA A 75 5.73 2.65 -19.08
CA ALA A 75 4.54 2.17 -18.36
C ALA A 75 3.71 1.18 -19.18
N GLU A 76 3.65 1.36 -20.50
CA GLU A 76 2.88 0.51 -21.41
C GLU A 76 3.40 -0.93 -21.51
N TYR A 77 4.65 -1.19 -21.11
CA TYR A 77 5.19 -2.55 -21.03
C TYR A 77 4.58 -3.37 -19.90
N ILE A 78 4.05 -2.71 -18.87
CA ILE A 78 3.47 -3.41 -17.72
C ILE A 78 2.00 -3.69 -17.99
N GLN A 79 1.68 -4.98 -18.03
CA GLN A 79 0.35 -5.50 -18.28
C GLN A 79 -0.18 -6.25 -17.04
N SER A 80 -1.48 -6.57 -17.05
CA SER A 80 -2.16 -7.28 -15.97
C SER A 80 -1.49 -8.60 -15.58
N ASN A 81 -1.03 -9.37 -16.56
CA ASN A 81 -0.35 -10.65 -16.33
C ASN A 81 0.97 -10.48 -15.56
N HIS A 82 1.73 -9.39 -15.80
CA HIS A 82 2.95 -9.09 -15.06
C HIS A 82 2.63 -8.77 -13.60
N THR A 83 1.66 -7.87 -13.36
CA THR A 83 1.21 -7.53 -12.01
C THR A 83 0.73 -8.77 -11.26
N LYS A 84 -0.09 -9.61 -11.91
CA LYS A 84 -0.59 -10.85 -11.32
C LYS A 84 0.55 -11.79 -10.94
N ALA A 85 1.51 -12.02 -11.85
CA ALA A 85 2.64 -12.91 -11.63
C ALA A 85 3.55 -12.41 -10.49
N ILE A 86 3.83 -11.10 -10.42
CA ILE A 86 4.59 -10.49 -9.32
C ILE A 86 3.92 -10.79 -7.97
N ILE A 87 2.61 -10.55 -7.87
CA ILE A 87 1.86 -10.77 -6.62
C ILE A 87 1.86 -12.25 -6.25
N ASP A 88 1.61 -13.14 -7.20
CA ASP A 88 1.53 -14.59 -6.95
C ASP A 88 2.88 -15.16 -6.46
N VAL A 89 3.98 -14.72 -7.07
CA VAL A 89 5.33 -15.09 -6.62
C VAL A 89 5.61 -14.50 -5.24
N ALA A 90 5.37 -13.20 -5.04
CA ALA A 90 5.67 -12.50 -3.80
C ALA A 90 4.92 -13.07 -2.59
N ARG A 91 3.68 -13.55 -2.76
CA ARG A 91 2.85 -14.13 -1.68
C ARG A 91 3.50 -15.31 -0.94
N ASN A 92 4.43 -16.01 -1.56
CA ASN A 92 5.12 -17.13 -0.94
C ASN A 92 6.33 -16.74 -0.08
N TYR A 93 6.81 -15.49 -0.21
CA TYR A 93 8.08 -15.05 0.37
C TYR A 93 7.95 -13.86 1.31
N TYR A 94 6.94 -13.01 1.08
CA TYR A 94 6.70 -11.80 1.86
C TYR A 94 5.46 -11.94 2.75
N GLU A 95 5.56 -11.42 3.98
CA GLU A 95 4.44 -11.38 4.91
C GLU A 95 3.44 -10.27 4.55
N TYR A 96 3.97 -9.16 4.00
CA TYR A 96 3.21 -8.02 3.53
C TYR A 96 3.67 -7.62 2.13
N ILE A 97 2.73 -7.48 1.22
CA ILE A 97 2.93 -6.93 -0.11
C ILE A 97 2.10 -5.66 -0.19
N ILE A 98 2.79 -4.52 -0.29
CA ILE A 98 2.14 -3.21 -0.40
C ILE A 98 2.26 -2.76 -1.83
N LEU A 99 1.11 -2.51 -2.47
CA LEU A 99 1.01 -2.05 -3.84
C LEU A 99 0.66 -0.57 -3.80
N ASP A 100 1.60 0.29 -4.22
CA ASP A 100 1.37 1.73 -4.32
C ASP A 100 0.75 2.02 -5.69
N CYS A 101 -0.57 2.13 -5.69
CA CYS A 101 -1.34 2.36 -6.90
C CYS A 101 -1.58 3.85 -7.06
N GLY A 102 -1.08 4.45 -8.11
CA GLY A 102 -1.37 5.85 -8.44
C GLY A 102 -2.87 6.15 -8.55
N CYS A 103 -3.23 7.30 -9.08
CA CYS A 103 -4.64 7.71 -9.19
C CYS A 103 -5.38 7.10 -10.39
N ALA A 104 -4.68 6.52 -11.35
CA ALA A 104 -5.26 5.96 -12.58
C ALA A 104 -5.66 4.50 -12.37
N LEU A 105 -6.90 4.15 -12.72
CA LEU A 105 -7.40 2.77 -12.70
C LEU A 105 -7.07 2.07 -14.02
N THR A 106 -5.78 1.80 -14.24
CA THR A 106 -5.29 1.03 -15.40
C THR A 106 -5.50 -0.47 -15.18
N ASP A 107 -5.40 -1.27 -16.22
CA ASP A 107 -5.55 -2.73 -16.12
C ASP A 107 -4.58 -3.37 -15.11
N PRO A 108 -3.28 -3.00 -15.06
CA PRO A 108 -2.36 -3.45 -13.99
C PRO A 108 -2.86 -3.10 -12.58
N VAL A 109 -3.37 -1.88 -12.37
CA VAL A 109 -3.90 -1.43 -11.08
C VAL A 109 -5.19 -2.19 -10.72
N ILE A 110 -6.10 -2.40 -11.67
CA ILE A 110 -7.31 -3.21 -11.43
C ILE A 110 -6.93 -4.62 -11.01
N THR A 111 -5.96 -5.25 -11.67
CA THR A 111 -5.44 -6.57 -11.31
C THR A 111 -4.84 -6.58 -9.90
N ALA A 112 -4.14 -5.50 -9.51
CA ALA A 112 -3.62 -5.33 -8.16
C ALA A 112 -4.75 -5.26 -7.11
N LEU A 113 -5.80 -4.48 -7.38
CA LEU A 113 -6.98 -4.35 -6.50
C LEU A 113 -7.73 -5.67 -6.35
N GLU A 114 -7.94 -6.40 -7.45
CA GLU A 114 -8.58 -7.73 -7.43
C GLU A 114 -7.77 -8.75 -6.64
N SER A 115 -6.45 -8.69 -6.75
CA SER A 115 -5.52 -9.61 -6.07
C SER A 115 -5.27 -9.26 -4.60
N SER A 116 -5.57 -8.05 -4.16
CA SER A 116 -5.31 -7.59 -2.79
C SER A 116 -6.32 -8.16 -1.79
N ASP A 117 -5.88 -8.31 -0.54
CA ASP A 117 -6.75 -8.72 0.58
C ASP A 117 -7.48 -7.50 1.18
N ASP A 118 -6.82 -6.33 1.19
CA ASP A 118 -7.35 -5.05 1.66
C ASP A 118 -7.07 -3.95 0.62
N ILE A 119 -8.00 -3.02 0.46
CA ILE A 119 -7.88 -1.84 -0.40
C ILE A 119 -8.00 -0.58 0.46
N PHE A 120 -6.91 0.15 0.60
CA PHE A 120 -6.88 1.39 1.37
C PHE A 120 -7.18 2.59 0.48
N MET A 121 -8.39 3.12 0.57
CA MET A 121 -8.81 4.32 -0.15
C MET A 121 -8.40 5.56 0.65
N VAL A 122 -7.31 6.21 0.23
CA VAL A 122 -6.71 7.36 0.93
C VAL A 122 -7.31 8.66 0.40
N ASN A 123 -7.85 9.48 1.30
CA ASN A 123 -8.56 10.71 0.96
C ASN A 123 -8.12 11.90 1.81
N ASP A 124 -7.92 13.04 1.16
CA ASP A 124 -7.76 14.34 1.84
C ASP A 124 -9.14 14.88 2.27
N VAL A 125 -9.18 15.76 3.28
CA VAL A 125 -10.45 16.29 3.81
C VAL A 125 -10.89 17.53 3.02
N ASN A 126 -11.47 17.32 1.83
CA ASN A 126 -12.06 18.37 0.99
C ASN A 126 -13.16 17.80 0.07
N ILE A 127 -13.99 18.71 -0.49
CA ILE A 127 -15.15 18.32 -1.29
C ILE A 127 -14.77 17.58 -2.59
N LEU A 128 -13.63 17.90 -3.21
CA LEU A 128 -13.19 17.24 -4.44
C LEU A 128 -12.74 15.80 -4.15
N SER A 129 -12.02 15.60 -3.05
CA SER A 129 -11.62 14.27 -2.59
C SER A 129 -12.84 13.42 -2.23
N LEU A 130 -13.83 14.00 -1.55
CA LEU A 130 -15.10 13.33 -1.23
C LEU A 130 -15.83 12.84 -2.49
N LYS A 131 -15.93 13.70 -3.52
CA LYS A 131 -16.50 13.31 -4.82
C LYS A 131 -15.74 12.17 -5.48
N ARG A 132 -14.38 12.25 -5.49
CA ARG A 132 -13.53 11.22 -6.07
C ARG A 132 -13.66 9.89 -5.32
N ALA A 133 -13.73 9.92 -4.00
CA ALA A 133 -13.94 8.74 -3.16
C ALA A 133 -15.22 8.00 -3.56
N LYS A 134 -16.33 8.73 -3.79
CA LYS A 134 -17.59 8.12 -4.24
C LYS A 134 -17.49 7.52 -5.64
N LEU A 135 -16.81 8.19 -6.56
CA LEU A 135 -16.58 7.64 -7.90
C LEU A 135 -15.72 6.38 -7.85
N CYS A 136 -14.63 6.40 -7.07
CA CYS A 136 -13.77 5.23 -6.87
C CYS A 136 -14.56 4.06 -6.26
N GLN A 137 -15.36 4.31 -5.21
CA GLN A 137 -16.22 3.29 -4.61
C GLN A 137 -17.17 2.65 -5.62
N ASN A 138 -17.76 3.45 -6.53
CA ASN A 138 -18.63 2.93 -7.56
C ASN A 138 -17.89 1.99 -8.52
N VAL A 139 -16.67 2.34 -8.94
CA VAL A 139 -15.82 1.47 -9.78
C VAL A 139 -15.48 0.18 -9.04
N LEU A 140 -15.06 0.28 -7.77
CA LEU A 140 -14.73 -0.90 -6.96
C LEU A 140 -15.94 -1.83 -6.78
N SER A 141 -17.15 -1.27 -6.70
CA SER A 141 -18.38 -2.06 -6.67
C SER A 141 -18.65 -2.77 -8.00
N GLN A 142 -18.36 -2.13 -9.14
CA GLN A 142 -18.53 -2.76 -10.47
C GLN A 142 -17.61 -3.97 -10.68
N ILE A 143 -16.42 -3.95 -10.07
CA ILE A 143 -15.47 -5.08 -10.11
C ILE A 143 -15.60 -5.99 -8.87
N ASN A 144 -16.65 -5.87 -8.08
CA ASN A 144 -16.94 -6.67 -6.87
C ASN A 144 -15.83 -6.62 -5.80
N GLN A 145 -15.17 -5.48 -5.62
CA GLN A 145 -14.09 -5.30 -4.63
C GLN A 145 -14.48 -4.37 -3.46
N GLN A 146 -15.73 -3.94 -3.36
CA GLN A 146 -16.21 -2.98 -2.34
C GLN A 146 -15.99 -3.47 -0.89
N ASP A 147 -16.07 -4.77 -0.65
CA ASP A 147 -15.98 -5.36 0.69
C ASP A 147 -14.56 -5.31 1.27
N LYS A 148 -13.55 -5.11 0.42
CA LYS A 148 -12.14 -4.97 0.81
C LYS A 148 -11.75 -3.52 1.14
N VAL A 149 -12.65 -2.56 0.87
CA VAL A 149 -12.33 -1.14 0.97
C VAL A 149 -12.28 -0.68 2.41
N LYS A 150 -11.16 -0.09 2.80
CA LYS A 150 -10.93 0.56 4.09
C LYS A 150 -10.62 2.05 3.86
N LEU A 151 -11.41 2.93 4.48
CA LEU A 151 -11.27 4.38 4.31
C LEU A 151 -10.13 4.91 5.18
N ILE A 152 -9.17 5.59 4.58
CA ILE A 152 -8.13 6.36 5.27
C ILE A 152 -8.36 7.84 5.01
N ILE A 153 -8.47 8.61 6.07
CA ILE A 153 -8.52 10.06 6.02
C ILE A 153 -7.12 10.62 6.27
N ASN A 154 -6.56 11.26 5.25
CA ASN A 154 -5.22 11.85 5.30
C ASN A 154 -5.27 13.37 5.42
N LYS A 155 -4.17 13.98 5.85
CA LYS A 155 -4.00 15.43 6.02
C LYS A 155 -5.12 16.07 6.86
N ASN A 156 -5.61 15.33 7.86
CA ASN A 156 -6.68 15.82 8.73
C ASN A 156 -6.19 16.99 9.61
N VAL A 157 -6.96 18.07 9.64
CA VAL A 157 -6.74 19.23 10.50
C VAL A 157 -7.96 19.44 11.41
N LYS A 158 -7.74 20.08 12.58
CA LYS A 158 -8.81 20.29 13.59
C LYS A 158 -10.02 21.09 13.10
N LYS A 159 -9.82 21.96 12.08
CA LYS A 159 -10.87 22.81 11.52
C LYS A 159 -10.96 22.57 10.01
N ASN A 160 -11.82 21.67 9.61
CA ASN A 160 -12.18 21.41 8.20
C ASN A 160 -13.63 21.78 7.95
N ASN A 161 -13.94 22.31 6.77
CA ASN A 161 -15.31 22.54 6.32
C ASN A 161 -16.04 21.24 5.99
N VAL A 162 -15.32 20.24 5.47
CA VAL A 162 -15.78 18.87 5.26
C VAL A 162 -15.32 18.04 6.48
N LYS A 163 -16.21 17.24 7.04
CA LYS A 163 -15.94 16.41 8.21
C LYS A 163 -15.68 14.95 7.81
N ILE A 164 -15.06 14.21 8.69
CA ILE A 164 -14.87 12.76 8.51
C ILE A 164 -16.23 12.07 8.36
N SER A 165 -17.22 12.46 9.18
CA SER A 165 -18.59 11.95 9.10
C SER A 165 -19.26 12.15 7.74
N ASP A 166 -18.84 13.16 6.96
CA ASP A 166 -19.39 13.36 5.61
C ASP A 166 -18.91 12.25 4.67
N TYR A 167 -17.67 11.78 4.83
CA TYR A 167 -17.14 10.61 4.13
C TYR A 167 -17.86 9.33 4.56
N GLU A 168 -17.95 9.09 5.87
CA GLU A 168 -18.58 7.90 6.44
C GLU A 168 -20.04 7.78 5.99
N ASN A 169 -20.79 8.87 6.05
CA ASN A 169 -22.19 8.91 5.61
C ASN A 169 -22.35 8.70 4.10
N LEU A 170 -21.47 9.33 3.27
CA LEU A 170 -21.58 9.22 1.81
C LEU A 170 -21.16 7.83 1.30
N LEU A 171 -20.14 7.24 1.91
CA LEU A 171 -19.55 5.98 1.48
C LEU A 171 -20.19 4.76 2.20
N GLY A 172 -20.84 4.97 3.34
CA GLY A 172 -21.42 3.90 4.16
C GLY A 172 -20.36 3.03 4.84
N ILE A 173 -19.14 3.54 5.03
CA ILE A 173 -18.03 2.85 5.70
C ILE A 173 -17.37 3.78 6.69
N ASP A 174 -17.00 3.28 7.85
CA ASP A 174 -16.31 4.05 8.89
C ASP A 174 -14.84 4.30 8.49
N ALA A 175 -14.28 5.41 8.99
CA ALA A 175 -12.86 5.71 8.80
C ALA A 175 -12.00 4.66 9.53
N TYR A 176 -11.25 3.89 8.77
CA TYR A 176 -10.34 2.86 9.30
C TYR A 176 -9.15 3.48 10.03
N ALA A 177 -8.61 4.56 9.48
CA ALA A 177 -7.55 5.35 10.09
C ALA A 177 -7.67 6.84 9.72
N VAL A 178 -7.18 7.69 10.61
CA VAL A 178 -7.12 9.14 10.43
C VAL A 178 -5.69 9.60 10.67
N ILE A 179 -5.09 10.22 9.65
CA ILE A 179 -3.71 10.70 9.67
C ILE A 179 -3.71 12.23 9.75
N SER A 180 -3.06 12.75 10.78
CA SER A 180 -2.94 14.18 11.03
C SER A 180 -2.12 14.88 9.96
N SER A 181 -2.44 16.14 9.67
CA SER A 181 -1.66 17.00 8.77
C SER A 181 -0.44 17.59 9.49
N ASP A 182 0.75 17.36 8.93
CA ASP A 182 2.01 18.03 9.32
C ASP A 182 2.90 18.25 8.10
N LEU A 183 2.49 19.19 7.25
CA LEU A 183 3.18 19.48 5.98
C LEU A 183 4.65 19.83 6.18
N LYS A 184 4.99 20.55 7.26
CA LYS A 184 6.39 20.94 7.52
C LYS A 184 7.26 19.70 7.75
N THR A 185 6.82 18.79 8.60
CA THR A 185 7.58 17.58 8.91
C THR A 185 7.64 16.65 7.70
N VAL A 186 6.54 16.51 6.95
CA VAL A 186 6.48 15.70 5.73
C VAL A 186 7.46 16.23 4.67
N ASN A 187 7.40 17.53 4.35
CA ASN A 187 8.30 18.12 3.35
C ASN A 187 9.78 17.99 3.76
N SER A 188 10.09 18.16 5.05
CA SER A 188 11.46 17.98 5.52
C SER A 188 11.92 16.52 5.42
N SER A 189 11.04 15.56 5.68
CA SER A 189 11.29 14.13 5.52
C SER A 189 11.56 13.78 4.04
N LEU A 190 10.68 14.19 3.13
CA LEU A 190 10.82 13.96 1.69
C LEU A 190 12.11 14.59 1.12
N ASN A 191 12.39 15.84 1.47
CA ASN A 191 13.60 16.54 0.99
C ASN A 191 14.91 15.95 1.53
N SER A 192 14.84 15.13 2.60
CA SER A 192 16.00 14.43 3.15
C SER A 192 16.10 12.97 2.67
N GLY A 193 15.17 12.49 1.84
CA GLY A 193 15.10 11.09 1.43
C GLY A 193 14.88 10.12 2.61
N GLN A 194 14.45 10.62 3.78
CA GLN A 194 14.26 9.80 4.96
C GLN A 194 12.77 9.60 5.24
N PRO A 195 12.29 8.36 5.33
CA PRO A 195 10.91 8.11 5.70
C PRO A 195 10.53 8.77 7.01
N LEU A 196 9.35 9.39 7.06
CA LEU A 196 8.84 10.13 8.22
C LEU A 196 8.91 9.33 9.54
N ILE A 197 8.67 8.03 9.45
CA ILE A 197 8.72 7.07 10.58
C ILE A 197 10.10 7.03 11.24
N THR A 198 11.16 7.14 10.46
CA THR A 198 12.56 7.14 10.96
C THR A 198 13.06 8.57 11.17
N TYR A 199 12.67 9.51 10.32
CA TYR A 199 13.07 10.92 10.39
C TYR A 199 12.60 11.60 11.68
N LYS A 200 11.31 11.44 12.03
CA LYS A 200 10.71 12.09 13.21
C LYS A 200 9.67 11.18 13.89
N PRO A 201 10.09 10.06 14.50
CA PRO A 201 9.19 9.02 15.00
C PRO A 201 8.23 9.49 16.10
N ARG A 202 8.54 10.60 16.77
CA ARG A 202 7.70 11.18 17.83
C ARG A 202 6.65 12.18 17.32
N ALA A 203 6.68 12.57 16.04
CA ALA A 203 5.67 13.43 15.43
C ALA A 203 4.29 12.76 15.48
N VAL A 204 3.22 13.57 15.60
CA VAL A 204 1.84 13.05 15.66
C VAL A 204 1.53 12.22 14.42
N ILE A 205 1.85 12.75 13.25
CA ILE A 205 1.65 12.03 11.97
C ILE A 205 2.39 10.68 11.91
N ALA A 206 3.61 10.59 12.44
CA ALA A 206 4.35 9.33 12.49
C ALA A 206 3.68 8.31 13.42
N LYS A 207 3.15 8.78 14.55
CA LYS A 207 2.37 7.95 15.48
C LYS A 207 1.06 7.45 14.85
N ASP A 208 0.37 8.31 14.10
CA ASP A 208 -0.87 7.94 13.42
C ASP A 208 -0.60 6.82 12.40
N ILE A 209 0.47 6.95 11.59
CA ILE A 209 0.90 5.92 10.63
C ILE A 209 1.31 4.63 11.34
N SER A 210 2.06 4.72 12.43
CA SER A 210 2.45 3.55 13.24
C SER A 210 1.23 2.85 13.84
N SER A 211 0.24 3.62 14.32
CA SER A 211 -1.01 3.07 14.86
C SER A 211 -1.83 2.36 13.79
N PHE A 212 -1.90 2.92 12.59
CA PHE A 212 -2.51 2.28 11.43
C PHE A 212 -1.82 0.95 11.10
N ALA A 213 -0.49 0.93 10.98
CA ALA A 213 0.26 -0.28 10.70
C ALA A 213 0.12 -1.35 11.80
N ASN A 214 0.12 -0.94 13.08
CA ASN A 214 -0.12 -1.86 14.19
C ASN A 214 -1.53 -2.48 14.17
N LYS A 215 -2.54 -1.70 13.75
CA LYS A 215 -3.90 -2.22 13.57
C LYS A 215 -3.94 -3.32 12.50
N LEU A 216 -3.22 -3.15 11.38
CA LEU A 216 -3.10 -4.19 10.34
C LEU A 216 -2.46 -5.47 10.88
N ILE A 217 -1.39 -5.34 11.65
CA ILE A 217 -0.71 -6.49 12.28
C ILE A 217 -1.68 -7.23 13.20
N MET A 218 -2.38 -6.51 14.08
CA MET A 218 -3.32 -7.11 15.04
C MET A 218 -4.48 -7.84 14.35
N GLU A 219 -5.05 -7.28 13.29
CA GLU A 219 -6.13 -7.91 12.52
C GLU A 219 -5.64 -9.21 11.88
N ARG A 220 -4.46 -9.20 11.28
CA ARG A 220 -3.87 -10.38 10.65
C ARG A 220 -3.54 -11.47 11.68
N GLU A 221 -2.88 -11.14 12.78
CA GLU A 221 -2.53 -12.08 13.84
C GLU A 221 -3.78 -12.57 14.60
N GLY A 222 -4.75 -11.70 14.85
CA GLY A 222 -6.05 -12.06 15.44
C GLY A 222 -6.85 -13.04 14.58
N THR A 223 -6.80 -12.89 13.26
CA THR A 223 -7.44 -13.80 12.31
C THR A 223 -6.77 -15.17 12.29
N LEU A 224 -5.44 -15.22 12.39
CA LEU A 224 -4.68 -16.48 12.50
C LEU A 224 -5.00 -17.24 13.80
N THR A 225 -5.09 -16.54 14.92
CA THR A 225 -5.43 -17.18 16.22
C THR A 225 -6.87 -17.68 16.28
N ALA A 226 -7.82 -17.00 15.64
CA ALA A 226 -9.20 -17.44 15.52
C ALA A 226 -9.35 -18.67 14.60
N GLY A 227 -8.59 -18.73 13.50
CA GLY A 227 -8.54 -19.87 12.58
C GLY A 227 -7.97 -21.14 13.23
N THR A 228 -6.93 -21.00 14.05
CA THR A 228 -6.32 -22.13 14.80
C THR A 228 -7.24 -22.64 15.91
N LYS A 229 -8.01 -21.77 16.57
CA LYS A 229 -9.02 -22.19 17.57
C LYS A 229 -10.18 -22.97 16.93
N LYS A 230 -10.66 -22.60 15.75
CA LYS A 230 -11.70 -23.35 15.03
C LYS A 230 -11.22 -24.75 14.61
N LYS A 231 -9.97 -24.92 14.15
CA LYS A 231 -9.42 -26.25 13.82
C LYS A 231 -9.25 -27.17 15.04
N LYS A 232 -8.95 -26.63 16.23
CA LYS A 232 -8.85 -27.42 17.46
C LYS A 232 -10.22 -27.83 18.04
N ALA A 233 -11.26 -27.03 17.79
CA ALA A 233 -12.61 -27.36 18.25
C ALA A 233 -13.27 -28.51 17.46
N PHE A 234 -12.89 -28.70 16.18
CA PHE A 234 -13.41 -29.79 15.33
C PHE A 234 -12.69 -31.14 15.51
N GLY A 235 -11.55 -31.17 16.24
CA GLY A 235 -10.73 -32.38 16.45
C GLY A 235 -11.01 -33.15 17.73
N LYS A 236 -12.03 -32.78 18.54
CA LYS A 236 -12.39 -33.48 19.78
C LYS A 236 -13.85 -33.91 19.80
N LYS A 237 -14.25 -34.71 18.84
CA LYS A 237 -15.43 -35.57 18.95
C LYS A 237 -15.16 -36.85 18.15
N LYS A 238 -14.50 -37.78 18.77
CA LYS A 238 -14.64 -39.22 18.59
C LYS A 238 -14.31 -39.92 19.89
#